data_000a5a5587b4ecf07969e30da9b8c535
#
_entry.id   000a5a5587b4ecf07969e30da9b8c535
#
_cell.length_a   1.000
_cell.length_b   1.000
_cell.length_c   1.000
_cell.angle_alpha   90.00
_cell.angle_beta   90.00
_cell.angle_gamma   90.00
#
_symmetry.space_group_name_H-M   'P 1'
#
loop_
_entity.id
_entity.type
_entity.pdbx_description
1 polymer ?
#
loop_
_entity_poly.entity_id
_entity_poly.type
_entity_poly.pdbx_seq_one_letter_code
_entity_poly.pdbx_strand_id
1 'polypeptide(L)'
;MIIEKINSPEDVQALSSEELKTLSAEIRDCLIRKLSKTGGHLGSNLGMIEITVALHKVFHSPVDKILFDVSHQCYTHKILTGRKEAFLEEAHYHDVSGYSNPAESVHDFFPIGHTSTAISLATGMAKVRDLQGGKEQIVAVIGDASLDGGEAFEALNYVAELDGPVIIVVNDNDMSIPENYGGLHNLLNRLKAQNGEVENNFFKSLGLEYVLVRNGHDIDALTEAFSSAKNSGKSTVIHCCTQKGKGYSFAEKDREKWHWAKPFSIESGEFLSSVPKENYGALVAEHLLAKMKEDPRVVVVAASTPLCIGFHEENRKKAGKQYIDVGIAEQNAITMTAAMAKAGGKPVFATNSTFYQRAYDQIAQEMCLGKCPATLLLSHASVWGHTNDTHVGLYDMALLSSIPNLTYLAPTNLEEYLAILDWSIEQKESTVAIRIPWTRVYHAEKAVRKDYSDVKYMVTEEGEEVAILALGSFYQLGVEVREKLKAAGIHASLINPLYINKKDETLLESLKKEHRLVVTLEDGILQGGFGSMISQYYSLDKMKVLNKGFFKAIPSSYVPEEFMRENRLLPEQITEDIIELIKEK
;
A
#
# COMPACT_ATOMS: atom_id res chain seq x y z
N MET A 1 23.36 -5.23 28.03
CA MET A 1 21.88 -5.03 27.98
C MET A 1 21.19 -6.39 27.89
N ILE A 2 19.92 -6.49 28.29
CA ILE A 2 19.15 -7.76 28.17
C ILE A 2 18.94 -8.10 26.68
N ILE A 3 18.62 -7.15 25.85
CA ILE A 3 18.40 -7.33 24.40
C ILE A 3 19.59 -8.01 23.70
N GLU A 4 20.83 -7.76 24.12
CA GLU A 4 22.03 -8.40 23.57
C GLU A 4 22.08 -9.90 23.82
N LYS A 5 21.43 -10.37 24.88
CA LYS A 5 21.40 -11.77 25.30
C LYS A 5 20.30 -12.57 24.61
N ILE A 6 19.33 -11.91 23.97
CA ILE A 6 18.22 -12.56 23.27
C ILE A 6 18.70 -13.03 21.91
N ASN A 7 18.74 -14.32 21.68
CA ASN A 7 19.07 -14.94 20.39
C ASN A 7 17.88 -15.71 19.79
N SER A 8 16.94 -16.09 20.65
CA SER A 8 15.76 -16.86 20.26
C SER A 8 14.58 -16.58 21.19
N PRO A 9 13.35 -16.98 20.84
CA PRO A 9 12.18 -16.86 21.70
C PRO A 9 12.33 -17.55 23.06
N GLU A 10 13.10 -18.65 23.14
CA GLU A 10 13.34 -19.38 24.37
C GLU A 10 14.05 -18.51 25.42
N ASP A 11 14.94 -17.61 25.00
CA ASP A 11 15.61 -16.67 25.91
C ASP A 11 14.59 -15.72 26.56
N VAL A 12 13.56 -15.29 25.80
CA VAL A 12 12.48 -14.43 26.33
C VAL A 12 11.64 -15.19 27.37
N GLN A 13 11.36 -16.47 27.11
CA GLN A 13 10.58 -17.32 28.02
C GLN A 13 11.27 -17.51 29.38
N ALA A 14 12.60 -17.48 29.42
CA ALA A 14 13.38 -17.61 30.65
C ALA A 14 13.38 -16.35 31.54
N LEU A 15 13.05 -15.18 30.99
CA LEU A 15 13.11 -13.90 31.71
C LEU A 15 12.03 -13.76 32.80
N SER A 16 12.38 -13.13 33.91
CA SER A 16 11.43 -12.65 34.93
C SER A 16 10.61 -11.45 34.42
N SER A 17 9.51 -11.14 35.11
CA SER A 17 8.66 -9.97 34.79
C SER A 17 9.47 -8.66 34.74
N GLU A 18 10.36 -8.42 35.69
CA GLU A 18 11.19 -7.21 35.73
C GLU A 18 12.20 -7.16 34.57
N GLU A 19 12.76 -8.31 34.17
CA GLU A 19 13.64 -8.39 33.00
C GLU A 19 12.87 -8.15 31.69
N LEU A 20 11.61 -8.62 31.57
CA LEU A 20 10.75 -8.34 30.40
C LEU A 20 10.43 -6.85 30.28
N LYS A 21 10.16 -6.15 31.39
CA LYS A 21 9.96 -4.69 31.41
C LYS A 21 11.23 -3.96 30.96
N THR A 22 12.39 -4.40 31.45
CA THR A 22 13.69 -3.84 31.03
C THR A 22 13.95 -4.08 29.55
N LEU A 23 13.71 -5.31 29.07
CA LEU A 23 13.84 -5.65 27.65
C LEU A 23 12.95 -4.77 26.76
N SER A 24 11.69 -4.54 27.17
CA SER A 24 10.76 -3.67 26.43
C SER A 24 11.27 -2.22 26.33
N ALA A 25 11.87 -1.70 27.40
CA ALA A 25 12.48 -0.37 27.38
C ALA A 25 13.71 -0.33 26.44
N GLU A 26 14.60 -1.33 26.51
CA GLU A 26 15.76 -1.42 25.62
C GLU A 26 15.39 -1.56 24.15
N ILE A 27 14.33 -2.34 23.83
CA ILE A 27 13.79 -2.45 22.46
C ILE A 27 13.26 -1.10 21.98
N ARG A 28 12.54 -0.37 22.82
CA ARG A 28 12.01 0.96 22.49
C ARG A 28 13.12 1.92 22.09
N ASP A 29 14.15 2.01 22.92
CA ASP A 29 15.31 2.88 22.65
C ASP A 29 16.06 2.44 21.37
N CYS A 30 16.17 1.15 21.14
CA CYS A 30 16.77 0.58 19.95
C CYS A 30 15.98 0.97 18.67
N LEU A 31 14.65 0.82 18.69
CA LEU A 31 13.79 1.17 17.56
C LEU A 31 13.83 2.67 17.25
N ILE A 32 13.79 3.54 18.27
CA ILE A 32 13.91 4.99 18.07
C ILE A 32 15.24 5.34 17.40
N ARG A 33 16.35 4.76 17.87
CA ARG A 33 17.70 4.98 17.30
C ARG A 33 17.80 4.52 15.85
N LYS A 34 17.39 3.28 15.54
CA LYS A 34 17.42 2.77 14.16
C LYS A 34 16.57 3.64 13.25
N LEU A 35 15.30 3.85 13.62
CA LEU A 35 14.34 4.52 12.74
C LEU A 35 14.60 6.03 12.61
N SER A 36 15.34 6.65 13.55
CA SER A 36 15.83 8.02 13.37
C SER A 36 16.78 8.15 12.18
N LYS A 37 17.50 7.07 11.83
CA LYS A 37 18.47 7.04 10.72
C LYS A 37 17.85 6.49 9.42
N THR A 38 17.04 5.44 9.51
CA THR A 38 16.50 4.73 8.33
C THR A 38 15.10 5.20 7.92
N GLY A 39 14.33 5.80 8.85
CA GLY A 39 12.88 5.89 8.71
C GLY A 39 12.20 4.54 8.93
N GLY A 40 10.86 4.52 8.80
CA GLY A 40 10.03 3.31 8.94
C GLY A 40 8.80 3.51 9.83
N HIS A 41 8.09 2.43 10.15
CA HIS A 41 6.83 2.46 10.90
C HIS A 41 7.06 2.62 12.42
N LEU A 42 7.47 3.83 12.84
CA LEU A 42 7.84 4.08 14.23
C LEU A 42 6.64 3.96 15.19
N GLY A 43 5.57 4.71 14.94
CA GLY A 43 4.44 4.80 15.87
C GLY A 43 3.77 3.46 16.14
N SER A 44 3.56 2.67 15.08
CA SER A 44 2.94 1.34 15.17
C SER A 44 3.79 0.37 15.96
N ASN A 45 5.11 0.36 15.75
CA ASN A 45 6.03 -0.54 16.46
C ASN A 45 6.16 -0.18 17.94
N LEU A 46 6.27 1.10 18.28
CA LEU A 46 6.36 1.54 19.69
C LEU A 46 5.12 1.16 20.50
N GLY A 47 3.94 1.09 19.86
CA GLY A 47 2.70 0.66 20.49
C GLY A 47 2.58 -0.85 20.71
N MET A 48 3.42 -1.68 20.04
CA MET A 48 3.29 -3.13 20.03
C MET A 48 4.37 -3.87 20.84
N ILE A 49 5.31 -3.17 21.44
CA ILE A 49 6.48 -3.79 22.08
C ILE A 49 6.05 -4.77 23.18
N GLU A 50 5.27 -4.31 24.16
CA GLU A 50 4.87 -5.11 25.31
C GLU A 50 3.99 -6.30 24.90
N ILE A 51 3.05 -6.09 23.95
CA ILE A 51 2.23 -7.19 23.40
C ILE A 51 3.13 -8.26 22.78
N THR A 52 4.11 -7.86 21.96
CA THR A 52 4.99 -8.81 21.26
C THR A 52 5.92 -9.54 22.24
N VAL A 53 6.47 -8.85 23.24
CA VAL A 53 7.28 -9.46 24.30
C VAL A 53 6.46 -10.49 25.09
N ALA A 54 5.23 -10.14 25.50
CA ALA A 54 4.33 -11.04 26.22
C ALA A 54 3.89 -12.25 25.36
N LEU A 55 3.68 -12.06 24.05
CA LEU A 55 3.41 -13.17 23.13
C LEU A 55 4.58 -14.17 23.13
N HIS A 56 5.82 -13.70 22.98
CA HIS A 56 7.01 -14.57 23.01
C HIS A 56 7.31 -15.15 24.40
N LYS A 57 6.82 -14.52 25.47
CA LYS A 57 6.87 -15.10 26.83
C LYS A 57 5.96 -16.33 26.97
N VAL A 58 4.78 -16.33 26.31
CA VAL A 58 3.73 -17.34 26.50
C VAL A 58 3.72 -18.41 25.42
N PHE A 59 3.93 -18.02 24.16
CA PHE A 59 3.84 -18.92 23.01
C PHE A 59 5.21 -19.35 22.50
N HIS A 60 5.32 -20.61 22.06
CA HIS A 60 6.56 -21.25 21.63
C HIS A 60 6.71 -21.17 20.10
N SER A 61 7.00 -19.96 19.57
CA SER A 61 7.28 -19.80 18.13
C SER A 61 8.61 -20.50 17.75
N PRO A 62 8.71 -21.22 16.60
CA PRO A 62 7.75 -21.32 15.52
C PRO A 62 6.75 -22.47 15.62
N VAL A 63 6.75 -23.24 16.72
CA VAL A 63 5.77 -24.34 16.94
C VAL A 63 4.37 -23.72 17.01
N ASP A 64 4.13 -22.83 17.99
CA ASP A 64 2.96 -21.99 18.01
C ASP A 64 3.06 -20.94 16.90
N LYS A 65 1.99 -20.66 16.17
CA LYS A 65 1.97 -19.76 15.02
C LYS A 65 1.50 -18.38 15.46
N ILE A 66 2.35 -17.37 15.30
CA ILE A 66 2.00 -15.97 15.57
C ILE A 66 1.98 -15.23 14.23
N LEU A 67 0.79 -14.74 13.83
CA LEU A 67 0.56 -14.05 12.56
C LEU A 67 0.26 -12.59 12.84
N PHE A 68 1.06 -11.69 12.26
CA PHE A 68 0.87 -10.25 12.41
C PHE A 68 0.14 -9.72 11.16
N ASP A 69 -1.06 -9.17 11.35
CA ASP A 69 -1.80 -8.51 10.27
C ASP A 69 -1.02 -7.29 9.77
N VAL A 70 -1.01 -7.02 8.45
CA VAL A 70 -0.14 -6.01 7.82
C VAL A 70 1.35 -6.32 8.02
N SER A 71 1.71 -6.69 9.24
CA SER A 71 3.06 -6.98 9.74
C SER A 71 4.05 -5.80 9.79
N HIS A 72 3.63 -4.58 9.48
CA HIS A 72 4.45 -3.37 9.59
C HIS A 72 4.87 -3.04 11.04
N GLN A 73 4.23 -3.66 12.03
CA GLN A 73 4.49 -3.54 13.47
C GLN A 73 5.29 -4.73 14.06
N CYS A 74 5.96 -5.53 13.21
CA CYS A 74 6.64 -6.76 13.62
C CYS A 74 8.12 -6.60 14.01
N TYR A 75 8.64 -5.36 14.19
CA TYR A 75 10.07 -5.16 14.45
C TYR A 75 10.54 -5.80 15.77
N THR A 76 9.73 -5.71 16.81
CA THR A 76 10.00 -6.42 18.07
C THR A 76 10.04 -7.94 17.87
N HIS A 77 9.12 -8.49 17.08
CA HIS A 77 9.12 -9.91 16.72
C HIS A 77 10.45 -10.30 16.01
N LYS A 78 10.91 -9.50 15.05
CA LYS A 78 12.19 -9.74 14.37
C LYS A 78 13.38 -9.72 15.36
N ILE A 79 13.42 -8.77 16.28
CA ILE A 79 14.45 -8.71 17.33
C ILE A 79 14.46 -10.00 18.14
N LEU A 80 13.30 -10.46 18.61
CA LEU A 80 13.16 -11.61 19.51
C LEU A 80 13.33 -12.96 18.81
N THR A 81 13.36 -12.99 17.48
CA THR A 81 13.49 -14.19 16.65
C THR A 81 14.82 -14.25 15.88
N GLY A 82 15.91 -13.75 16.49
CA GLY A 82 17.27 -13.92 16.02
C GLY A 82 17.77 -12.91 14.99
N ARG A 83 17.05 -11.78 14.79
CA ARG A 83 17.43 -10.72 13.83
C ARG A 83 17.79 -9.39 14.51
N LYS A 84 18.22 -9.45 15.78
CA LYS A 84 18.51 -8.25 16.60
C LYS A 84 19.64 -7.39 16.04
N GLU A 85 20.63 -7.98 15.38
CA GLU A 85 21.77 -7.26 14.79
C GLU A 85 21.28 -6.21 13.78
N ALA A 86 20.25 -6.53 13.00
CA ALA A 86 19.63 -5.61 12.07
C ALA A 86 18.96 -4.38 12.74
N PHE A 87 18.87 -4.36 14.06
CA PHE A 87 18.33 -3.26 14.84
C PHE A 87 19.34 -2.59 15.76
N LEU A 88 20.35 -3.33 16.19
CA LEU A 88 21.39 -2.85 17.11
C LEU A 88 22.58 -2.22 16.39
N GLU A 89 22.96 -2.76 15.23
CA GLU A 89 24.19 -2.43 14.52
C GLU A 89 23.88 -1.68 13.21
N GLU A 90 24.44 -0.50 13.06
CA GLU A 90 24.14 0.39 11.92
C GLU A 90 24.51 -0.25 10.57
N ALA A 91 25.58 -1.07 10.52
CA ALA A 91 25.98 -1.79 9.32
C ALA A 91 24.94 -2.80 8.83
N HIS A 92 24.04 -3.26 9.71
CA HIS A 92 23.03 -4.28 9.47
C HIS A 92 21.60 -3.73 9.33
N TYR A 93 21.41 -2.40 9.40
CA TYR A 93 20.08 -1.78 9.43
C TYR A 93 19.19 -2.13 8.22
N HIS A 94 19.79 -2.53 7.11
CA HIS A 94 19.09 -2.87 5.87
C HIS A 94 18.96 -4.38 5.61
N ASP A 95 19.41 -5.24 6.55
CA ASP A 95 19.43 -6.70 6.36
C ASP A 95 18.05 -7.36 6.50
N VAL A 96 17.06 -6.63 7.00
CA VAL A 96 15.68 -7.11 7.15
C VAL A 96 14.67 -6.15 6.51
N SER A 97 13.60 -6.71 5.97
CA SER A 97 12.48 -5.93 5.45
C SER A 97 11.65 -5.29 6.57
N GLY A 98 10.79 -4.34 6.21
CA GLY A 98 9.86 -3.70 7.13
C GLY A 98 8.62 -4.53 7.48
N TYR A 99 8.50 -5.75 6.92
CA TYR A 99 7.34 -6.62 7.04
C TYR A 99 7.76 -8.06 7.37
N SER A 100 6.80 -8.91 7.74
CA SER A 100 7.01 -10.36 7.87
C SER A 100 7.52 -10.94 6.55
N ASN A 101 8.59 -11.73 6.62
CA ASN A 101 9.19 -12.31 5.43
C ASN A 101 9.72 -13.74 5.71
N PRO A 102 9.06 -14.78 5.15
CA PRO A 102 9.48 -16.17 5.30
C PRO A 102 10.91 -16.47 4.81
N ALA A 103 11.46 -15.65 3.92
CA ALA A 103 12.84 -15.79 3.48
C ALA A 103 13.88 -15.35 4.54
N GLU A 104 13.46 -14.54 5.51
CA GLU A 104 14.32 -14.07 6.61
C GLU A 104 14.30 -15.02 7.80
N SER A 105 13.16 -15.67 8.10
CA SER A 105 13.02 -16.45 9.33
C SER A 105 11.89 -17.48 9.24
N VAL A 106 12.10 -18.65 9.88
CA VAL A 106 11.07 -19.68 10.07
C VAL A 106 9.95 -19.25 11.01
N HIS A 107 10.10 -18.15 11.71
CA HIS A 107 9.07 -17.54 12.57
C HIS A 107 8.08 -16.66 11.80
N ASP A 108 8.40 -16.30 10.55
CA ASP A 108 7.55 -15.53 9.64
C ASP A 108 6.89 -16.51 8.67
N PHE A 109 5.54 -16.61 8.67
CA PHE A 109 4.84 -17.64 7.89
C PHE A 109 4.37 -17.13 6.52
N PHE A 110 4.09 -15.84 6.39
CA PHE A 110 3.59 -15.20 5.17
C PHE A 110 4.21 -13.82 4.97
N PRO A 111 4.45 -13.42 3.72
CA PRO A 111 4.81 -12.03 3.40
C PRO A 111 3.55 -11.16 3.46
N ILE A 112 3.10 -10.77 4.66
CA ILE A 112 1.90 -9.96 4.86
C ILE A 112 2.28 -8.49 4.74
N GLY A 113 1.51 -7.73 3.98
CA GLY A 113 1.66 -6.27 3.84
C GLY A 113 0.32 -5.55 3.76
N HIS A 114 -0.73 -6.22 3.25
CA HIS A 114 -2.08 -5.71 3.25
C HIS A 114 -2.84 -6.14 4.51
N THR A 115 -3.79 -5.30 4.93
CA THR A 115 -4.57 -5.47 6.15
C THR A 115 -5.60 -6.60 6.07
N SER A 116 -6.17 -6.95 7.23
CA SER A 116 -7.42 -7.74 7.39
C SER A 116 -7.30 -9.23 7.07
N THR A 117 -6.09 -9.75 6.79
CA THR A 117 -5.87 -11.13 6.34
C THR A 117 -5.47 -12.10 7.45
N ALA A 118 -4.92 -11.60 8.58
CA ALA A 118 -4.31 -12.46 9.60
C ALA A 118 -5.28 -13.47 10.23
N ILE A 119 -6.55 -13.10 10.41
CA ILE A 119 -7.56 -14.02 10.98
C ILE A 119 -7.86 -15.13 9.97
N SER A 120 -8.01 -14.82 8.67
CA SER A 120 -8.21 -15.83 7.62
C SER A 120 -7.05 -16.80 7.54
N LEU A 121 -5.81 -16.30 7.58
CA LEU A 121 -4.61 -17.12 7.60
C LEU A 121 -4.57 -18.03 8.84
N ALA A 122 -4.93 -17.48 10.01
CA ALA A 122 -5.02 -18.25 11.26
C ALA A 122 -6.06 -19.36 11.20
N THR A 123 -7.26 -19.09 10.64
CA THR A 123 -8.32 -20.11 10.50
C THR A 123 -7.90 -21.22 9.55
N GLY A 124 -7.20 -20.88 8.45
CA GLY A 124 -6.65 -21.88 7.53
C GLY A 124 -5.61 -22.79 8.19
N MET A 125 -4.67 -22.22 8.95
CA MET A 125 -3.69 -23.01 9.72
C MET A 125 -4.35 -23.84 10.81
N ALA A 126 -5.33 -23.29 11.53
CA ALA A 126 -6.07 -23.99 12.57
C ALA A 126 -6.83 -25.20 12.00
N LYS A 127 -7.45 -25.08 10.83
CA LYS A 127 -8.15 -26.19 10.18
C LYS A 127 -7.20 -27.34 9.83
N VAL A 128 -6.00 -27.04 9.34
CA VAL A 128 -5.00 -28.08 9.06
C VAL A 128 -4.47 -28.71 10.35
N ARG A 129 -4.19 -27.93 11.39
CA ARG A 129 -3.86 -28.42 12.73
C ARG A 129 -4.89 -29.42 13.23
N ASP A 130 -6.18 -29.07 13.15
CA ASP A 130 -7.28 -29.90 13.64
C ASP A 130 -7.37 -31.23 12.87
N LEU A 131 -7.23 -31.18 11.55
CA LEU A 131 -7.22 -32.39 10.69
C LEU A 131 -6.02 -33.31 10.99
N GLN A 132 -4.91 -32.77 11.42
CA GLN A 132 -3.68 -33.52 11.75
C GLN A 132 -3.62 -33.95 13.23
N GLY A 133 -4.58 -33.52 14.06
CA GLY A 133 -4.58 -33.75 15.50
C GLY A 133 -3.47 -32.98 16.24
N GLY A 134 -2.99 -31.88 15.66
CA GLY A 134 -1.99 -30.98 16.25
C GLY A 134 -2.50 -30.28 17.51
N LYS A 135 -1.59 -29.72 18.30
CA LYS A 135 -1.88 -29.07 19.59
C LYS A 135 -1.32 -27.64 19.67
N GLU A 136 -0.60 -27.23 18.64
CA GLU A 136 0.00 -25.90 18.58
C GLU A 136 -1.05 -24.80 18.64
N GLN A 137 -0.71 -23.70 19.28
CA GLN A 137 -1.55 -22.49 19.31
C GLN A 137 -1.41 -21.73 18.01
N ILE A 138 -2.53 -21.15 17.57
CA ILE A 138 -2.57 -20.27 16.41
C ILE A 138 -3.06 -18.90 16.89
N VAL A 139 -2.22 -17.89 16.74
CA VAL A 139 -2.46 -16.52 17.22
C VAL A 139 -2.46 -15.56 16.05
N ALA A 140 -3.57 -14.85 15.84
CA ALA A 140 -3.68 -13.74 14.90
C ALA A 140 -3.61 -12.41 15.68
N VAL A 141 -2.66 -11.55 15.33
CA VAL A 141 -2.52 -10.20 15.88
C VAL A 141 -3.03 -9.23 14.84
N ILE A 142 -4.07 -8.47 15.14
CA ILE A 142 -4.74 -7.54 14.23
C ILE A 142 -4.94 -6.18 14.87
N GLY A 143 -4.78 -5.10 14.09
CA GLY A 143 -5.10 -3.74 14.54
C GLY A 143 -6.60 -3.47 14.51
N ASP A 144 -7.05 -2.56 15.37
CA ASP A 144 -8.44 -2.08 15.44
C ASP A 144 -8.98 -1.59 14.09
N ALA A 145 -8.20 -0.82 13.36
CA ALA A 145 -8.58 -0.36 12.02
C ALA A 145 -8.63 -1.48 10.97
N SER A 146 -7.78 -2.50 11.10
CA SER A 146 -7.78 -3.63 10.18
C SER A 146 -9.03 -4.52 10.33
N LEU A 147 -9.74 -4.42 11.44
CA LEU A 147 -11.05 -5.07 11.63
C LEU A 147 -12.15 -4.49 10.74
N ASP A 148 -11.98 -3.28 10.17
CA ASP A 148 -12.94 -2.69 9.23
C ASP A 148 -13.02 -3.43 7.89
N GLY A 149 -11.99 -4.18 7.53
CA GLY A 149 -11.95 -4.93 6.27
C GLY A 149 -12.95 -6.09 6.25
N GLY A 150 -13.67 -6.25 5.13
CA GLY A 150 -14.66 -7.31 4.95
C GLY A 150 -14.11 -8.70 5.23
N GLU A 151 -12.90 -9.01 4.76
CA GLU A 151 -12.23 -10.30 4.98
C GLU A 151 -12.03 -10.61 6.48
N ALA A 152 -11.76 -9.60 7.32
CA ALA A 152 -11.66 -9.81 8.77
C ALA A 152 -13.01 -10.20 9.37
N PHE A 153 -14.14 -9.61 8.93
CA PHE A 153 -15.48 -10.00 9.34
C PHE A 153 -15.85 -11.41 8.85
N GLU A 154 -15.52 -11.75 7.61
CA GLU A 154 -15.73 -13.10 7.04
C GLU A 154 -14.97 -14.15 7.86
N ALA A 155 -13.71 -13.87 8.19
CA ALA A 155 -12.89 -14.76 8.99
C ALA A 155 -13.39 -14.89 10.43
N LEU A 156 -13.79 -13.79 11.09
CA LEU A 156 -14.41 -13.83 12.42
C LEU A 156 -15.69 -14.71 12.45
N ASN A 157 -16.50 -14.61 11.40
CA ASN A 157 -17.69 -15.46 11.25
C ASN A 157 -17.31 -16.95 11.12
N TYR A 158 -16.22 -17.25 10.40
CA TYR A 158 -15.79 -18.65 10.19
C TYR A 158 -15.10 -19.27 11.41
N VAL A 159 -14.53 -18.48 12.31
CA VAL A 159 -13.87 -19.00 13.54
C VAL A 159 -14.79 -19.92 14.34
N ALA A 160 -16.11 -19.68 14.33
CA ALA A 160 -17.09 -20.51 15.03
C ALA A 160 -17.23 -21.94 14.47
N GLU A 161 -16.74 -22.19 13.24
CA GLU A 161 -16.79 -23.50 12.56
C GLU A 161 -15.52 -24.34 12.78
N LEU A 162 -14.53 -23.83 13.55
CA LEU A 162 -13.30 -24.55 13.85
C LEU A 162 -13.50 -25.55 15.00
N ASP A 163 -12.89 -26.73 14.89
CA ASP A 163 -12.90 -27.76 15.94
C ASP A 163 -11.98 -27.38 17.11
N GLY A 164 -10.84 -26.74 16.82
CA GLY A 164 -9.88 -26.28 17.80
C GLY A 164 -9.75 -24.75 17.87
N PRO A 165 -9.24 -24.18 18.99
CA PRO A 165 -9.26 -22.75 19.23
C PRO A 165 -8.25 -21.98 18.37
N VAL A 166 -8.57 -20.71 18.13
CA VAL A 166 -7.64 -19.65 17.70
C VAL A 166 -7.67 -18.50 18.69
N ILE A 167 -6.55 -17.79 18.83
CA ILE A 167 -6.45 -16.62 19.68
C ILE A 167 -6.31 -15.39 18.78
N ILE A 168 -7.20 -14.41 18.95
CA ILE A 168 -7.21 -13.19 18.18
C ILE A 168 -6.84 -12.03 19.12
N VAL A 169 -5.68 -11.43 18.90
CA VAL A 169 -5.20 -10.28 19.68
C VAL A 169 -5.51 -9.01 18.92
N VAL A 170 -6.44 -8.23 19.42
CA VAL A 170 -6.81 -6.92 18.85
C VAL A 170 -5.97 -5.84 19.52
N ASN A 171 -5.07 -5.23 18.77
CA ASN A 171 -4.31 -4.05 19.20
C ASN A 171 -5.12 -2.80 18.92
N ASP A 172 -5.77 -2.24 19.92
CA ASP A 172 -6.62 -1.06 19.81
C ASP A 172 -5.89 0.18 20.35
N ASN A 173 -5.52 1.06 19.43
CA ASN A 173 -4.88 2.35 19.73
C ASN A 173 -5.68 3.55 19.17
N ASP A 174 -6.93 3.34 18.77
CA ASP A 174 -7.86 4.33 18.20
C ASP A 174 -7.40 4.95 16.86
N MET A 175 -6.43 4.33 16.17
CA MET A 175 -5.84 4.90 14.96
C MET A 175 -5.60 3.84 13.88
N SER A 176 -5.99 4.19 12.66
CA SER A 176 -5.41 3.68 11.41
C SER A 176 -4.13 4.49 11.08
N ILE A 177 -4.02 5.07 9.88
CA ILE A 177 -3.16 6.23 9.64
C ILE A 177 -3.84 7.45 10.28
N PRO A 178 -5.06 7.89 9.83
CA PRO A 178 -5.87 8.86 10.57
C PRO A 178 -6.59 8.22 11.76
N GLU A 179 -7.45 8.97 12.41
CA GLU A 179 -8.37 8.47 13.44
C GLU A 179 -9.39 7.49 12.84
N ASN A 180 -9.83 6.54 13.65
CA ASN A 180 -10.83 5.55 13.25
C ASN A 180 -12.25 6.10 13.36
N TYR A 181 -13.13 5.62 12.48
CA TYR A 181 -14.55 6.00 12.43
C TYR A 181 -15.43 4.75 12.30
N GLY A 182 -16.72 4.92 12.59
CA GLY A 182 -17.72 3.91 12.31
C GLY A 182 -18.26 3.15 13.52
N GLY A 183 -19.21 2.25 13.25
CA GLY A 183 -19.95 1.52 14.28
C GLY A 183 -19.10 0.55 15.08
N LEU A 184 -18.12 -0.09 14.45
CA LEU A 184 -17.21 -1.02 15.12
C LEU A 184 -16.33 -0.28 16.15
N HIS A 185 -15.76 0.85 15.78
CA HIS A 185 -14.95 1.66 16.71
C HIS A 185 -15.77 2.24 17.87
N ASN A 186 -17.04 2.60 17.61
CA ASN A 186 -17.97 2.99 18.68
C ASN A 186 -18.23 1.81 19.63
N LEU A 187 -18.29 0.58 19.12
CA LEU A 187 -18.43 -0.62 19.95
C LEU A 187 -17.15 -0.87 20.78
N LEU A 188 -15.95 -0.82 20.15
CA LEU A 188 -14.67 -0.98 20.85
C LEU A 188 -14.53 0.06 21.97
N ASN A 189 -14.89 1.31 21.71
CA ASN A 189 -14.90 2.37 22.72
C ASN A 189 -15.87 2.10 23.88
N ARG A 190 -17.08 1.56 23.60
CA ARG A 190 -18.02 1.14 24.65
C ARG A 190 -17.46 -0.02 25.46
N LEU A 191 -16.83 -1.01 24.81
CA LEU A 191 -16.18 -2.13 25.48
C LEU A 191 -15.07 -1.64 26.41
N LYS A 192 -14.24 -0.69 25.96
CA LYS A 192 -13.24 -0.03 26.82
C LYS A 192 -13.88 0.70 28.01
N ALA A 193 -14.93 1.48 27.76
CA ALA A 193 -15.59 2.28 28.80
C ALA A 193 -16.28 1.41 29.88
N GLN A 194 -16.83 0.24 29.52
CA GLN A 194 -17.59 -0.64 30.38
C GLN A 194 -16.84 -1.92 30.80
N ASN A 195 -15.50 -1.89 30.82
CA ASN A 195 -14.66 -3.04 31.23
C ASN A 195 -14.95 -4.36 30.47
N GLY A 196 -15.34 -4.28 29.21
CA GLY A 196 -15.70 -5.44 28.40
C GLY A 196 -17.13 -5.96 28.62
N GLU A 197 -17.82 -5.43 29.60
CA GLU A 197 -19.18 -5.84 29.98
C GLU A 197 -20.25 -5.03 29.23
N VAL A 198 -20.43 -5.33 27.95
CA VAL A 198 -21.46 -4.75 27.09
C VAL A 198 -22.49 -5.82 26.77
N GLU A 199 -23.80 -5.53 26.95
CA GLU A 199 -24.90 -6.46 26.74
C GLU A 199 -24.84 -7.13 25.34
N ASN A 200 -24.49 -6.37 24.31
CA ASN A 200 -24.36 -6.84 22.93
C ASN A 200 -22.89 -6.79 22.47
N ASN A 201 -22.03 -7.58 23.10
CA ASN A 201 -20.65 -7.74 22.68
C ASN A 201 -20.60 -8.54 21.37
N PHE A 202 -20.20 -7.90 20.28
CA PHE A 202 -20.14 -8.47 18.94
C PHE A 202 -19.33 -9.79 18.91
N PHE A 203 -18.18 -9.84 19.56
CA PHE A 203 -17.35 -11.04 19.57
C PHE A 203 -18.01 -12.19 20.31
N LYS A 204 -18.63 -11.92 21.47
CA LYS A 204 -19.40 -12.93 22.22
C LYS A 204 -20.62 -13.43 21.42
N SER A 205 -21.23 -12.55 20.62
CA SER A 205 -22.37 -12.93 19.75
C SER A 205 -21.97 -13.88 18.62
N LEU A 206 -20.69 -13.90 18.24
CA LEU A 206 -20.11 -14.87 17.30
C LEU A 206 -19.63 -16.17 17.99
N GLY A 207 -19.90 -16.34 19.29
CA GLY A 207 -19.47 -17.53 20.04
C GLY A 207 -18.03 -17.51 20.54
N LEU A 208 -17.36 -16.35 20.47
CA LEU A 208 -15.97 -16.19 20.92
C LEU A 208 -15.93 -15.75 22.39
N GLU A 209 -14.94 -16.23 23.14
CA GLU A 209 -14.62 -15.65 24.42
C GLU A 209 -13.98 -14.26 24.20
N TYR A 210 -14.18 -13.36 25.15
CA TYR A 210 -13.68 -12.00 25.06
C TYR A 210 -13.01 -11.57 26.37
N VAL A 211 -11.76 -11.06 26.25
CA VAL A 211 -10.95 -10.55 27.35
C VAL A 211 -10.48 -9.15 27.01
N LEU A 212 -10.67 -8.19 27.93
CA LEU A 212 -10.17 -6.83 27.80
C LEU A 212 -8.91 -6.64 28.64
N VAL A 213 -7.79 -6.26 28.02
CA VAL A 213 -6.58 -5.80 28.67
C VAL A 213 -6.53 -4.28 28.57
N ARG A 214 -6.95 -3.58 29.65
CA ARG A 214 -7.08 -2.11 29.66
C ARG A 214 -5.77 -1.36 29.49
N ASN A 215 -4.69 -1.92 30.00
CA ASN A 215 -3.34 -1.40 29.81
C ASN A 215 -2.53 -2.40 28.98
N GLY A 216 -2.57 -2.26 27.67
CA GLY A 216 -1.81 -3.07 26.71
C GLY A 216 -0.29 -2.82 26.76
N HIS A 217 0.20 -2.05 27.71
CA HIS A 217 1.61 -1.87 28.04
C HIS A 217 2.00 -2.50 29.39
N ASP A 218 1.08 -3.22 30.03
CA ASP A 218 1.33 -3.99 31.24
C ASP A 218 1.66 -5.43 30.89
N ILE A 219 2.94 -5.78 30.96
CA ILE A 219 3.44 -7.11 30.59
C ILE A 219 2.83 -8.22 31.45
N ASP A 220 2.61 -7.94 32.73
CA ASP A 220 2.05 -8.95 33.64
C ASP A 220 0.59 -9.24 33.28
N ALA A 221 -0.21 -8.21 33.05
CA ALA A 221 -1.61 -8.35 32.62
C ALA A 221 -1.72 -9.03 31.23
N LEU A 222 -0.84 -8.68 30.28
CA LEU A 222 -0.78 -9.32 28.97
C LEU A 222 -0.41 -10.80 29.08
N THR A 223 0.61 -11.13 29.87
CA THR A 223 1.07 -12.51 30.07
C THR A 223 -0.01 -13.38 30.71
N GLU A 224 -0.74 -12.85 31.69
CA GLU A 224 -1.88 -13.51 32.33
C GLU A 224 -3.00 -13.78 31.31
N ALA A 225 -3.40 -12.75 30.53
CA ALA A 225 -4.47 -12.87 29.53
C ALA A 225 -4.12 -13.90 28.45
N PHE A 226 -2.89 -13.87 27.92
CA PHE A 226 -2.42 -14.82 26.90
C PHE A 226 -2.32 -16.24 27.46
N SER A 227 -1.82 -16.42 28.69
CA SER A 227 -1.76 -17.72 29.36
C SER A 227 -3.15 -18.29 29.63
N SER A 228 -4.09 -17.45 30.06
CA SER A 228 -5.48 -17.85 30.25
C SER A 228 -6.13 -18.30 28.95
N ALA A 229 -5.99 -17.54 27.88
CA ALA A 229 -6.53 -17.89 26.57
C ALA A 229 -5.91 -19.19 26.02
N LYS A 230 -4.58 -19.34 26.13
CA LYS A 230 -3.86 -20.57 25.74
C LYS A 230 -4.42 -21.81 26.41
N ASN A 231 -4.80 -21.72 27.67
CA ASN A 231 -5.28 -22.84 28.49
C ASN A 231 -6.81 -23.03 28.46
N SER A 232 -7.57 -22.09 27.87
CA SER A 232 -9.03 -22.10 27.88
C SER A 232 -9.65 -23.19 26.99
N GLY A 233 -8.94 -23.60 25.93
CA GLY A 233 -9.46 -24.50 24.91
C GLY A 233 -10.57 -23.88 24.04
N LYS A 234 -10.74 -22.55 24.08
CA LYS A 234 -11.77 -21.81 23.35
C LYS A 234 -11.17 -20.71 22.49
N SER A 235 -11.77 -20.47 21.34
CA SER A 235 -11.42 -19.31 20.52
C SER A 235 -11.70 -18.02 21.29
N THR A 236 -10.66 -17.19 21.44
CA THR A 236 -10.67 -16.03 22.35
C THR A 236 -10.19 -14.77 21.63
N VAL A 237 -10.96 -13.70 21.77
CA VAL A 237 -10.54 -12.34 21.40
C VAL A 237 -9.96 -11.63 22.62
N ILE A 238 -8.69 -11.24 22.53
CA ILE A 238 -8.00 -10.46 23.57
C ILE A 238 -7.84 -9.04 23.05
N HIS A 239 -8.64 -8.14 23.58
CA HIS A 239 -8.66 -6.73 23.21
C HIS A 239 -7.69 -5.94 24.08
N CYS A 240 -6.57 -5.52 23.51
CA CYS A 240 -5.49 -4.81 24.17
C CYS A 240 -5.56 -3.32 23.85
N CYS A 241 -5.79 -2.47 24.86
CA CYS A 241 -5.79 -1.02 24.70
C CYS A 241 -4.36 -0.49 24.79
N THR A 242 -3.84 0.05 23.69
CA THR A 242 -2.46 0.54 23.59
C THR A 242 -2.39 2.01 23.21
N GLN A 243 -1.18 2.54 23.19
CA GLN A 243 -0.89 3.90 22.75
C GLN A 243 0.09 3.87 21.57
N LYS A 244 -0.35 4.33 20.40
CA LYS A 244 0.51 4.49 19.23
C LYS A 244 1.61 5.51 19.52
N GLY A 245 2.87 5.15 19.22
CA GLY A 245 4.02 6.02 19.50
C GLY A 245 4.54 6.01 20.94
N LYS A 246 4.09 5.06 21.78
CA LYS A 246 4.42 4.96 23.21
C LYS A 246 5.90 5.14 23.52
N GLY A 247 6.19 6.10 24.42
CA GLY A 247 7.55 6.38 24.92
C GLY A 247 8.37 7.32 24.03
N TYR A 248 7.79 7.87 22.93
CA TYR A 248 8.39 8.95 22.17
C TYR A 248 7.40 10.11 22.05
N SER A 249 7.64 11.18 22.79
CA SER A 249 6.65 12.26 23.01
C SER A 249 6.15 12.94 21.73
N PHE A 250 6.98 13.02 20.68
CA PHE A 250 6.58 13.57 19.38
C PHE A 250 5.59 12.64 18.66
N ALA A 251 5.82 11.31 18.73
CA ALA A 251 4.95 10.32 18.12
C ALA A 251 3.63 10.16 18.88
N GLU A 252 3.63 10.33 20.20
CA GLU A 252 2.41 10.32 21.02
C GLU A 252 1.51 11.53 20.74
N LYS A 253 2.10 12.71 20.42
CA LYS A 253 1.37 13.95 20.14
C LYS A 253 0.78 14.01 18.73
N ASP A 254 1.49 13.48 17.73
CA ASP A 254 1.08 13.51 16.34
C ASP A 254 1.16 12.09 15.74
N ARG A 255 0.16 11.28 16.10
CA ARG A 255 0.11 9.85 15.80
C ARG A 255 -0.04 9.56 14.30
N GLU A 256 -0.66 10.46 13.52
CA GLU A 256 -0.80 10.36 12.07
C GLU A 256 0.56 10.57 11.38
N LYS A 257 1.26 11.66 11.66
CA LYS A 257 2.59 11.98 11.12
C LYS A 257 3.60 10.87 11.40
N TRP A 258 3.55 10.28 12.59
CA TRP A 258 4.50 9.29 13.07
C TRP A 258 4.07 7.84 12.80
N HIS A 259 3.00 7.62 12.04
CA HIS A 259 2.67 6.28 11.56
C HIS A 259 3.83 5.68 10.77
N TRP A 260 4.36 6.45 9.80
CA TRP A 260 5.58 6.16 9.07
C TRP A 260 6.50 7.40 9.12
N ALA A 261 7.68 7.25 9.69
CA ALA A 261 8.64 8.34 9.85
C ALA A 261 9.71 8.30 8.75
N LYS A 262 10.07 9.47 8.21
CA LYS A 262 11.34 9.66 7.51
C LYS A 262 12.47 9.71 8.53
N PRO A 263 13.77 9.63 8.14
CA PRO A 263 14.87 9.92 9.06
C PRO A 263 14.66 11.25 9.79
N PHE A 264 14.95 11.27 11.10
CA PHE A 264 14.60 12.39 11.98
C PHE A 264 15.63 12.62 13.09
N SER A 265 15.66 13.83 13.66
CA SER A 265 16.38 14.13 14.90
C SER A 265 15.58 13.62 16.10
N ILE A 266 16.18 12.80 16.94
CA ILE A 266 15.53 12.25 18.14
C ILE A 266 15.15 13.37 19.12
N GLU A 267 16.01 14.39 19.25
CA GLU A 267 15.88 15.49 20.21
C GLU A 267 14.78 16.49 19.82
N SER A 268 14.67 16.82 18.53
CA SER A 268 13.72 17.84 18.05
C SER A 268 12.45 17.26 17.42
N GLY A 269 12.46 15.97 17.00
CA GLY A 269 11.37 15.36 16.23
C GLY A 269 11.24 15.91 14.81
N GLU A 270 12.25 16.64 14.30
CA GLU A 270 12.24 17.17 12.94
C GLU A 270 12.73 16.12 11.93
N PHE A 271 12.05 15.99 10.80
CA PHE A 271 12.50 15.14 9.72
C PHE A 271 13.70 15.74 9.01
N LEU A 272 14.74 14.93 8.76
CA LEU A 272 16.01 15.39 8.16
C LEU A 272 15.90 15.59 6.65
N SER A 273 14.91 15.01 5.98
CA SER A 273 14.67 15.23 4.56
C SER A 273 13.71 16.38 4.33
N SER A 274 14.07 17.31 3.47
CA SER A 274 13.17 18.37 3.01
C SER A 274 11.97 17.78 2.26
N VAL A 275 10.78 18.30 2.53
CA VAL A 275 9.63 18.07 1.65
C VAL A 275 9.89 18.87 0.36
N PRO A 276 9.75 18.29 -0.85
CA PRO A 276 9.80 19.06 -2.08
C PRO A 276 8.84 20.25 -2.01
N LYS A 277 9.22 21.39 -2.58
CA LYS A 277 8.37 22.59 -2.61
C LYS A 277 7.01 22.31 -3.27
N GLU A 278 7.01 21.43 -4.27
CA GLU A 278 5.82 20.97 -4.97
C GLU A 278 5.75 19.45 -4.94
N ASN A 279 4.56 18.93 -4.71
CA ASN A 279 4.24 17.50 -4.85
C ASN A 279 2.81 17.35 -5.35
N TYR A 280 2.58 16.31 -6.14
CA TYR A 280 1.28 16.07 -6.75
C TYR A 280 0.15 15.96 -5.71
N GLY A 281 0.37 15.32 -4.57
CA GLY A 281 -0.65 15.18 -3.52
C GLY A 281 -1.16 16.53 -3.01
N ALA A 282 -0.26 17.45 -2.66
CA ALA A 282 -0.64 18.77 -2.17
C ALA A 282 -1.39 19.59 -3.22
N LEU A 283 -0.93 19.56 -4.48
CA LEU A 283 -1.55 20.29 -5.59
C LEU A 283 -2.92 19.73 -5.95
N VAL A 284 -3.10 18.41 -5.89
CA VAL A 284 -4.39 17.74 -6.08
C VAL A 284 -5.37 18.09 -4.96
N ALA A 285 -4.92 18.08 -3.71
CA ALA A 285 -5.77 18.46 -2.59
C ALA A 285 -6.28 19.91 -2.74
N GLU A 286 -5.41 20.85 -3.10
CA GLU A 286 -5.78 22.23 -3.33
C GLU A 286 -6.83 22.36 -4.46
N HIS A 287 -6.59 21.66 -5.58
CA HIS A 287 -7.49 21.66 -6.73
C HIS A 287 -8.86 21.06 -6.38
N LEU A 288 -8.89 19.90 -5.70
CA LEU A 288 -10.16 19.27 -5.28
C LEU A 288 -10.93 20.13 -4.28
N LEU A 289 -10.24 20.77 -3.32
CA LEU A 289 -10.88 21.70 -2.38
C LEU A 289 -11.51 22.90 -3.10
N ALA A 290 -10.87 23.42 -4.14
CA ALA A 290 -11.46 24.48 -4.97
C ALA A 290 -12.73 23.97 -5.69
N LYS A 291 -12.68 22.78 -6.29
CA LYS A 291 -13.85 22.15 -6.94
C LYS A 291 -15.00 21.88 -5.96
N MET A 292 -14.71 21.40 -4.77
CA MET A 292 -15.73 21.18 -3.73
C MET A 292 -16.42 22.46 -3.31
N LYS A 293 -15.70 23.57 -3.27
CA LYS A 293 -16.27 24.88 -2.94
C LYS A 293 -17.24 25.38 -4.02
N GLU A 294 -16.98 25.05 -5.29
CA GLU A 294 -17.80 25.44 -6.43
C GLU A 294 -19.00 24.52 -6.63
N ASP A 295 -18.84 23.20 -6.40
CA ASP A 295 -19.88 22.20 -6.61
C ASP A 295 -20.02 21.25 -5.41
N PRO A 296 -21.14 21.33 -4.65
CA PRO A 296 -21.36 20.47 -3.48
C PRO A 296 -21.54 18.98 -3.81
N ARG A 297 -21.65 18.62 -5.10
CA ARG A 297 -21.71 17.21 -5.55
C ARG A 297 -20.34 16.55 -5.65
N VAL A 298 -19.27 17.34 -5.68
CA VAL A 298 -17.89 16.81 -5.66
C VAL A 298 -17.58 16.27 -4.26
N VAL A 299 -17.31 14.98 -4.18
CA VAL A 299 -17.05 14.26 -2.92
C VAL A 299 -15.77 13.46 -3.05
N VAL A 300 -14.85 13.61 -2.10
CA VAL A 300 -13.66 12.77 -2.01
C VAL A 300 -13.93 11.62 -1.05
N VAL A 301 -13.67 10.40 -1.52
CA VAL A 301 -13.78 9.17 -0.75
C VAL A 301 -12.37 8.60 -0.54
N ALA A 302 -12.04 8.23 0.69
CA ALA A 302 -10.79 7.58 1.07
C ALA A 302 -11.05 6.27 1.82
N ALA A 303 -10.06 5.38 1.81
CA ALA A 303 -10.05 4.17 2.61
C ALA A 303 -8.79 4.18 3.50
N SER A 304 -8.83 4.96 4.59
CA SER A 304 -7.75 5.15 5.57
C SER A 304 -6.40 5.63 5.02
N THR A 305 -6.35 6.12 3.79
CA THR A 305 -5.13 6.59 3.13
C THR A 305 -5.22 8.05 2.64
N PRO A 306 -5.72 9.00 3.43
CA PRO A 306 -5.99 10.38 2.97
C PRO A 306 -4.74 11.11 2.49
N LEU A 307 -3.57 10.76 3.03
CA LEU A 307 -2.30 11.43 2.71
C LEU A 307 -1.84 11.15 1.28
N CYS A 308 -2.34 10.08 0.64
CA CYS A 308 -1.96 9.71 -0.74
C CYS A 308 -2.31 10.80 -1.79
N ILE A 309 -3.26 11.66 -1.48
CA ILE A 309 -3.66 12.83 -2.27
C ILE A 309 -3.66 14.12 -1.45
N GLY A 310 -2.87 14.21 -0.39
CA GLY A 310 -2.66 15.43 0.39
C GLY A 310 -3.83 15.84 1.31
N PHE A 311 -4.79 14.95 1.60
CA PHE A 311 -5.87 15.23 2.55
C PHE A 311 -5.45 14.97 4.00
N HIS A 312 -4.42 15.69 4.47
CA HIS A 312 -4.09 15.76 5.89
C HIS A 312 -5.21 16.42 6.70
N GLU A 313 -5.14 16.39 8.02
CA GLU A 313 -6.21 16.81 8.95
C GLU A 313 -6.84 18.18 8.59
N GLU A 314 -6.02 19.18 8.27
CA GLU A 314 -6.50 20.53 7.92
C GLU A 314 -7.34 20.51 6.62
N ASN A 315 -6.92 19.79 5.59
CA ASN A 315 -7.65 19.68 4.33
C ASN A 315 -8.94 18.87 4.50
N ARG A 316 -8.93 17.82 5.34
CA ARG A 316 -10.16 17.10 5.71
C ARG A 316 -11.16 18.00 6.42
N LYS A 317 -10.69 18.87 7.34
CA LYS A 317 -11.55 19.89 8.00
C LYS A 317 -12.11 20.91 7.01
N LYS A 318 -11.32 21.38 6.03
CA LYS A 318 -11.78 22.30 4.96
C LYS A 318 -12.84 21.66 4.07
N ALA A 319 -12.66 20.39 3.71
CA ALA A 319 -13.61 19.65 2.88
C ALA A 319 -14.93 19.34 3.61
N GLY A 320 -14.91 19.18 4.94
CA GLY A 320 -16.08 18.94 5.76
C GLY A 320 -16.89 17.71 5.32
N LYS A 321 -18.16 17.86 5.03
CA LYS A 321 -19.06 16.75 4.64
C LYS A 321 -18.78 16.20 3.23
N GLN A 322 -17.98 16.86 2.42
CA GLN A 322 -17.59 16.40 1.08
C GLN A 322 -16.34 15.48 1.13
N TYR A 323 -15.75 15.26 2.30
CA TYR A 323 -14.74 14.25 2.54
C TYR A 323 -15.34 13.10 3.36
N ILE A 324 -15.13 11.87 2.89
CA ILE A 324 -15.61 10.64 3.52
C ILE A 324 -14.43 9.68 3.64
N ASP A 325 -14.17 9.18 4.84
CA ASP A 325 -13.28 8.05 5.06
C ASP A 325 -14.13 6.85 5.51
N VAL A 326 -13.98 5.74 4.83
CA VAL A 326 -14.77 4.52 5.10
C VAL A 326 -14.03 3.52 5.99
N GLY A 327 -12.86 3.87 6.52
CA GLY A 327 -11.96 2.91 7.16
C GLY A 327 -11.18 2.11 6.12
N ILE A 328 -10.49 1.05 6.55
CA ILE A 328 -9.75 0.17 5.63
C ILE A 328 -10.74 -0.80 4.96
N ALA A 329 -11.53 -0.28 4.02
CA ALA A 329 -12.64 -1.00 3.39
C ALA A 329 -12.77 -0.62 1.90
N GLU A 330 -11.77 -0.97 1.09
CA GLU A 330 -11.67 -0.56 -0.31
C GLU A 330 -12.84 -1.06 -1.16
N GLN A 331 -13.32 -2.30 -0.95
CA GLN A 331 -14.49 -2.84 -1.65
C GLN A 331 -15.73 -1.97 -1.39
N ASN A 332 -15.99 -1.65 -0.12
CA ASN A 332 -17.10 -0.77 0.27
C ASN A 332 -16.93 0.64 -0.33
N ALA A 333 -15.71 1.19 -0.31
CA ALA A 333 -15.41 2.50 -0.90
C ALA A 333 -15.79 2.57 -2.38
N ILE A 334 -15.39 1.57 -3.16
CA ILE A 334 -15.68 1.50 -4.60
C ILE A 334 -17.18 1.36 -4.86
N THR A 335 -17.85 0.42 -4.20
CA THR A 335 -19.31 0.22 -4.38
C THR A 335 -20.10 1.46 -3.96
N MET A 336 -19.73 2.09 -2.85
CA MET A 336 -20.35 3.34 -2.41
C MET A 336 -20.10 4.49 -3.39
N THR A 337 -18.88 4.61 -3.92
CA THR A 337 -18.53 5.60 -4.95
C THR A 337 -19.38 5.40 -6.22
N ALA A 338 -19.58 4.16 -6.68
CA ALA A 338 -20.46 3.85 -7.80
C ALA A 338 -21.90 4.31 -7.54
N ALA A 339 -22.43 4.03 -6.35
CA ALA A 339 -23.77 4.44 -5.95
C ALA A 339 -23.92 5.96 -5.86
N MET A 340 -22.90 6.66 -5.34
CA MET A 340 -22.88 8.13 -5.31
C MET A 340 -22.96 8.74 -6.71
N ALA A 341 -22.19 8.19 -7.67
CA ALA A 341 -22.21 8.64 -9.06
C ALA A 341 -23.62 8.45 -9.68
N LYS A 342 -24.25 7.29 -9.45
CA LYS A 342 -25.63 7.03 -9.91
C LYS A 342 -26.67 7.94 -9.27
N ALA A 343 -26.44 8.40 -8.06
CA ALA A 343 -27.30 9.36 -7.37
C ALA A 343 -27.07 10.82 -7.81
N GLY A 344 -26.22 11.08 -8.80
CA GLY A 344 -25.93 12.41 -9.34
C GLY A 344 -24.80 13.15 -8.63
N GLY A 345 -24.06 12.49 -7.76
CA GLY A 345 -22.81 12.98 -7.18
C GLY A 345 -21.66 12.93 -8.19
N LYS A 346 -20.57 13.61 -7.86
CA LYS A 346 -19.29 13.61 -8.59
C LYS A 346 -18.20 13.06 -7.69
N PRO A 347 -18.20 11.75 -7.39
CA PRO A 347 -17.27 11.17 -6.44
C PRO A 347 -15.89 10.96 -7.04
N VAL A 348 -14.88 11.19 -6.21
CA VAL A 348 -13.46 10.94 -6.47
C VAL A 348 -12.96 9.99 -5.38
N PHE A 349 -12.71 8.72 -5.70
CA PHE A 349 -12.09 7.78 -4.78
C PHE A 349 -10.57 7.77 -4.99
N ALA A 350 -9.83 7.83 -3.90
CA ALA A 350 -8.37 7.86 -3.93
C ALA A 350 -7.76 6.92 -2.91
N THR A 351 -6.81 6.11 -3.37
CA THR A 351 -5.94 5.29 -2.52
C THR A 351 -4.64 4.94 -3.26
N ASN A 352 -3.73 4.21 -2.60
CA ASN A 352 -2.51 3.74 -3.24
C ASN A 352 -2.82 2.69 -4.32
N SER A 353 -2.06 2.70 -5.39
CA SER A 353 -2.21 1.82 -6.56
C SER A 353 -2.36 0.34 -6.16
N THR A 354 -1.53 -0.13 -5.22
CA THR A 354 -1.56 -1.52 -4.74
C THR A 354 -2.90 -1.92 -4.10
N PHE A 355 -3.62 -1.00 -3.43
CA PHE A 355 -4.87 -1.32 -2.73
C PHE A 355 -6.08 -1.45 -3.66
N TYR A 356 -6.00 -0.97 -4.90
CA TYR A 356 -7.01 -1.23 -5.93
C TYR A 356 -7.16 -2.72 -6.27
N GLN A 357 -6.12 -3.53 -6.03
CA GLN A 357 -6.16 -4.98 -6.21
C GLN A 357 -7.28 -5.63 -5.40
N ARG A 358 -7.54 -5.13 -4.19
CA ARG A 358 -8.56 -5.66 -3.28
C ARG A 358 -9.98 -5.43 -3.76
N ALA A 359 -10.21 -4.41 -4.57
CA ALA A 359 -11.53 -3.99 -5.04
C ALA A 359 -11.74 -4.20 -6.55
N TYR A 360 -10.97 -5.09 -7.18
CA TYR A 360 -11.03 -5.36 -8.61
C TYR A 360 -12.45 -5.73 -9.06
N ASP A 361 -13.12 -6.64 -8.35
CA ASP A 361 -14.47 -7.09 -8.69
C ASP A 361 -15.48 -5.94 -8.65
N GLN A 362 -15.45 -5.10 -7.61
CA GLN A 362 -16.34 -3.95 -7.46
C GLN A 362 -16.09 -2.88 -8.53
N ILE A 363 -14.84 -2.69 -8.96
CA ILE A 363 -14.51 -1.80 -10.08
C ILE A 363 -15.10 -2.37 -11.38
N ALA A 364 -14.94 -3.67 -11.61
CA ALA A 364 -15.45 -4.32 -12.82
C ALA A 364 -16.98 -4.35 -12.87
N GLN A 365 -17.65 -4.77 -11.79
CA GLN A 365 -19.08 -5.00 -11.73
C GLN A 365 -19.87 -3.69 -11.48
N GLU A 366 -19.74 -3.08 -10.29
CA GLU A 366 -20.57 -1.95 -9.91
C GLU A 366 -20.22 -0.68 -10.68
N MET A 367 -18.93 -0.42 -10.90
CA MET A 367 -18.52 0.82 -11.57
C MET A 367 -18.56 0.72 -13.08
N CYS A 368 -17.77 -0.19 -13.68
CA CYS A 368 -17.50 -0.16 -15.12
C CYS A 368 -18.62 -0.85 -15.92
N LEU A 369 -19.11 -2.02 -15.49
CA LEU A 369 -20.29 -2.64 -16.10
C LEU A 369 -21.52 -1.77 -15.88
N GLY A 370 -21.63 -1.16 -14.70
CA GLY A 370 -22.67 -0.18 -14.35
C GLY A 370 -22.55 1.15 -15.08
N LYS A 371 -21.46 1.44 -15.81
CA LYS A 371 -21.17 2.73 -16.46
C LYS A 371 -21.37 3.90 -15.50
N CYS A 372 -20.72 3.85 -14.35
CA CYS A 372 -20.79 4.91 -13.34
C CYS A 372 -19.80 6.02 -13.66
N PRO A 373 -20.21 7.28 -13.79
CA PRO A 373 -19.30 8.41 -14.03
C PRO A 373 -18.61 8.81 -12.72
N ALA A 374 -17.54 8.09 -12.39
CA ALA A 374 -16.73 8.30 -11.20
C ALA A 374 -15.26 8.43 -11.54
N THR A 375 -14.50 9.10 -10.67
CA THR A 375 -13.04 9.27 -10.80
C THR A 375 -12.32 8.42 -9.78
N LEU A 376 -11.32 7.66 -10.23
CA LEU A 376 -10.41 6.86 -9.41
C LEU A 376 -9.00 7.44 -9.50
N LEU A 377 -8.39 7.81 -8.37
CA LEU A 377 -7.04 8.34 -8.31
C LEU A 377 -6.08 7.29 -7.72
N LEU A 378 -5.20 6.75 -8.57
CA LEU A 378 -4.21 5.74 -8.19
C LEU A 378 -2.90 6.41 -7.81
N SER A 379 -2.64 6.55 -6.52
CA SER A 379 -1.41 7.14 -5.99
C SER A 379 -0.32 6.09 -5.73
N HIS A 380 0.90 6.52 -5.47
CA HIS A 380 2.05 5.63 -5.20
C HIS A 380 2.26 4.53 -6.25
N ALA A 381 1.87 4.80 -7.48
CA ALA A 381 2.14 3.94 -8.62
C ALA A 381 3.63 3.99 -9.01
N SER A 382 4.08 3.02 -9.80
CA SER A 382 5.49 2.89 -10.20
C SER A 382 6.43 2.41 -9.08
N VAL A 383 7.70 2.34 -9.40
CA VAL A 383 8.78 1.86 -8.51
C VAL A 383 9.18 2.87 -7.43
N TRP A 384 8.80 4.14 -7.57
CA TRP A 384 9.13 5.20 -6.61
C TRP A 384 8.07 5.42 -5.52
N GLY A 385 6.89 4.82 -5.66
CA GLY A 385 5.80 4.99 -4.69
C GLY A 385 6.09 4.28 -3.36
N HIS A 386 6.27 2.97 -3.43
CA HIS A 386 6.72 2.12 -2.34
C HIS A 386 7.82 1.18 -2.83
N THR A 387 8.88 1.02 -2.06
CA THR A 387 10.08 0.28 -2.45
C THR A 387 10.17 -1.12 -1.83
N ASN A 388 9.05 -1.84 -1.84
CA ASN A 388 8.94 -3.21 -1.32
C ASN A 388 7.90 -4.01 -2.11
N ASP A 389 8.00 -5.34 -2.06
CA ASP A 389 7.15 -6.28 -2.79
C ASP A 389 5.67 -6.25 -2.41
N THR A 390 5.34 -5.89 -1.16
CA THR A 390 3.97 -5.93 -0.66
C THR A 390 3.15 -4.69 -1.01
N HIS A 391 3.79 -3.55 -1.28
CA HIS A 391 3.11 -2.28 -1.52
C HIS A 391 3.43 -1.63 -2.87
N VAL A 392 4.33 -2.22 -3.67
CA VAL A 392 4.73 -1.65 -4.97
C VAL A 392 3.55 -1.47 -5.92
N GLY A 393 3.50 -0.32 -6.58
CA GLY A 393 2.46 0.03 -7.55
C GLY A 393 2.83 -0.34 -8.99
N LEU A 394 3.14 -1.61 -9.26
CA LEU A 394 3.53 -2.07 -10.59
C LEU A 394 2.48 -2.94 -11.30
N TYR A 395 1.51 -3.47 -10.57
CA TYR A 395 0.52 -4.42 -11.12
C TYR A 395 -0.73 -3.76 -11.66
N ASP A 396 -0.98 -2.51 -11.31
CA ASP A 396 -2.22 -1.78 -11.58
C ASP A 396 -2.54 -1.68 -13.07
N MET A 397 -1.54 -1.42 -13.94
CA MET A 397 -1.76 -1.34 -15.38
C MET A 397 -2.28 -2.65 -15.95
N ALA A 398 -1.62 -3.76 -15.65
CA ALA A 398 -2.02 -5.08 -16.12
C ALA A 398 -3.39 -5.49 -15.56
N LEU A 399 -3.61 -5.26 -14.27
CA LEU A 399 -4.85 -5.63 -13.58
C LEU A 399 -6.05 -4.85 -14.13
N LEU A 400 -5.97 -3.53 -14.16
CA LEU A 400 -7.12 -2.69 -14.53
C LEU A 400 -7.34 -2.59 -16.03
N SER A 401 -6.32 -2.82 -16.87
CA SER A 401 -6.47 -2.80 -18.33
C SER A 401 -7.41 -3.88 -18.87
N SER A 402 -7.66 -4.93 -18.10
CA SER A 402 -8.59 -6.00 -18.46
C SER A 402 -10.07 -5.63 -18.25
N ILE A 403 -10.35 -4.53 -17.53
CA ILE A 403 -11.73 -4.12 -17.20
C ILE A 403 -12.35 -3.35 -18.37
N PRO A 404 -13.47 -3.83 -18.96
CA PRO A 404 -14.16 -3.11 -20.01
C PRO A 404 -14.84 -1.85 -19.49
N ASN A 405 -15.03 -0.86 -20.38
CA ASN A 405 -15.64 0.45 -20.07
C ASN A 405 -14.86 1.32 -19.08
N LEU A 406 -13.66 0.93 -18.67
CA LEU A 406 -12.74 1.76 -17.91
C LEU A 406 -11.95 2.66 -18.89
N THR A 407 -11.84 3.95 -18.59
CA THR A 407 -10.85 4.84 -19.21
C THR A 407 -9.70 5.01 -18.24
N TYR A 408 -8.52 4.47 -18.58
CA TYR A 408 -7.36 4.47 -17.68
C TYR A 408 -6.23 5.32 -18.27
N LEU A 409 -5.84 6.38 -17.55
CA LEU A 409 -4.98 7.45 -18.03
C LEU A 409 -3.74 7.61 -17.15
N ALA A 410 -2.58 7.86 -17.78
CA ALA A 410 -1.31 8.14 -17.12
C ALA A 410 -0.76 9.49 -17.60
N PRO A 411 -1.08 10.61 -16.95
CA PRO A 411 -0.57 11.93 -17.30
C PRO A 411 0.95 12.04 -17.10
N THR A 412 1.58 12.87 -17.89
CA THR A 412 3.04 13.08 -17.90
C THR A 412 3.50 14.32 -17.14
N ASN A 413 2.58 15.26 -16.86
CA ASN A 413 2.83 16.53 -16.19
C ASN A 413 1.61 17.01 -15.41
N LEU A 414 1.79 18.05 -14.59
CA LEU A 414 0.76 18.58 -13.69
C LEU A 414 -0.45 19.14 -14.43
N GLU A 415 -0.24 19.92 -15.46
CA GLU A 415 -1.32 20.59 -16.19
C GLU A 415 -2.20 19.57 -16.92
N GLU A 416 -1.60 18.55 -17.51
CA GLU A 416 -2.31 17.41 -18.11
C GLU A 416 -3.10 16.66 -17.03
N TYR A 417 -2.49 16.39 -15.87
CA TYR A 417 -3.15 15.70 -14.78
C TYR A 417 -4.38 16.47 -14.26
N LEU A 418 -4.25 17.77 -14.00
CA LEU A 418 -5.37 18.61 -13.53
C LEU A 418 -6.46 18.75 -14.58
N ALA A 419 -6.11 18.89 -15.87
CA ALA A 419 -7.08 18.93 -16.95
C ALA A 419 -7.86 17.61 -17.11
N ILE A 420 -7.18 16.46 -16.94
CA ILE A 420 -7.84 15.15 -16.93
C ILE A 420 -8.76 15.03 -15.72
N LEU A 421 -8.33 15.47 -14.55
CA LEU A 421 -9.12 15.44 -13.31
C LEU A 421 -10.40 16.27 -13.47
N ASP A 422 -10.29 17.49 -14.02
CA ASP A 422 -11.45 18.34 -14.33
C ASP A 422 -12.42 17.65 -15.29
N TRP A 423 -11.90 17.13 -16.40
CA TRP A 423 -12.70 16.41 -17.38
C TRP A 423 -13.38 15.18 -16.77
N SER A 424 -12.65 14.39 -15.96
CA SER A 424 -13.18 13.17 -15.35
C SER A 424 -14.30 13.43 -14.35
N ILE A 425 -14.25 14.55 -13.63
CA ILE A 425 -15.29 14.99 -12.68
C ILE A 425 -16.56 15.46 -13.42
N GLU A 426 -16.41 16.06 -14.61
CA GLU A 426 -17.53 16.64 -15.36
C GLU A 426 -18.18 15.69 -16.38
N GLN A 427 -17.47 14.68 -16.88
CA GLN A 427 -18.02 13.72 -17.83
C GLN A 427 -19.12 12.84 -17.19
N LYS A 428 -19.98 12.20 -18.00
CA LYS A 428 -21.18 11.48 -17.54
C LYS A 428 -21.28 10.06 -18.08
N GLU A 429 -20.24 9.55 -18.71
CA GLU A 429 -20.35 8.34 -19.54
C GLU A 429 -19.76 7.09 -18.88
N SER A 430 -18.63 7.21 -18.19
CA SER A 430 -17.87 6.04 -17.73
C SER A 430 -17.01 6.34 -16.52
N THR A 431 -16.46 5.28 -15.93
CA THR A 431 -15.43 5.39 -14.89
C THR A 431 -14.09 5.79 -15.52
N VAL A 432 -13.43 6.76 -14.91
CA VAL A 432 -12.10 7.22 -15.29
C VAL A 432 -11.12 6.94 -14.15
N ALA A 433 -10.07 6.19 -14.43
CA ALA A 433 -8.94 5.97 -13.54
C ALA A 433 -7.76 6.85 -14.00
N ILE A 434 -7.12 7.54 -13.05
CA ILE A 434 -5.98 8.42 -13.31
C ILE A 434 -4.82 7.95 -12.43
N ARG A 435 -3.73 7.55 -13.07
CA ARG A 435 -2.50 7.11 -12.41
C ARG A 435 -1.66 8.34 -12.06
N ILE A 436 -1.51 8.61 -10.76
CA ILE A 436 -0.80 9.79 -10.29
C ILE A 436 0.72 9.55 -10.41
N PRO A 437 1.47 10.42 -11.10
CA PRO A 437 2.92 10.32 -11.15
C PRO A 437 3.52 10.47 -9.74
N TRP A 438 4.32 9.50 -9.30
CA TRP A 438 5.04 9.56 -8.02
C TRP A 438 6.50 9.91 -8.23
N THR A 439 6.73 11.09 -8.83
CA THR A 439 8.04 11.66 -9.14
C THR A 439 8.05 13.14 -8.74
N ARG A 440 9.12 13.86 -9.06
CA ARG A 440 9.06 15.33 -9.01
C ARG A 440 7.95 15.84 -9.93
N VAL A 441 7.38 17.00 -9.60
CA VAL A 441 6.38 17.64 -10.45
C VAL A 441 7.06 18.14 -11.73
N TYR A 442 6.49 17.75 -12.86
CA TYR A 442 6.83 18.27 -14.17
C TYR A 442 5.71 19.16 -14.67
N HIS A 443 6.06 20.25 -15.35
CA HIS A 443 5.12 21.20 -15.93
C HIS A 443 5.07 21.08 -17.44
N ALA A 444 3.90 21.33 -18.03
CA ALA A 444 3.74 21.35 -19.47
C ALA A 444 4.36 22.61 -20.09
N GLU A 445 5.14 22.42 -21.15
CA GLU A 445 5.68 23.56 -21.94
C GLU A 445 4.65 24.16 -22.90
N LYS A 446 3.61 23.40 -23.24
CA LYS A 446 2.53 23.76 -24.18
C LYS A 446 1.17 23.58 -23.54
N ALA A 447 0.15 24.23 -24.11
CA ALA A 447 -1.23 24.06 -23.66
C ALA A 447 -1.68 22.60 -23.78
N VAL A 448 -2.32 22.09 -22.74
CA VAL A 448 -2.84 20.72 -22.67
C VAL A 448 -4.29 20.65 -23.17
N ARG A 449 -4.72 19.46 -23.56
CA ARG A 449 -6.11 19.18 -23.95
C ARG A 449 -7.04 19.43 -22.75
N LYS A 450 -8.32 19.66 -23.05
CA LYS A 450 -9.40 19.81 -22.03
C LYS A 450 -10.46 18.72 -22.13
N ASP A 451 -10.49 17.98 -23.24
CA ASP A 451 -11.40 16.88 -23.51
C ASP A 451 -10.60 15.60 -23.82
N TYR A 452 -10.92 14.53 -23.13
CA TYR A 452 -10.26 13.23 -23.22
C TYR A 452 -11.23 12.09 -23.59
N SER A 453 -12.39 12.45 -24.18
CA SER A 453 -13.35 11.46 -24.68
C SER A 453 -12.81 10.68 -25.88
N ASP A 454 -12.08 11.34 -26.78
CA ASP A 454 -11.43 10.73 -27.92
C ASP A 454 -10.04 10.20 -27.58
N VAL A 455 -9.78 8.95 -27.91
CA VAL A 455 -8.46 8.33 -27.76
C VAL A 455 -7.51 8.91 -28.79
N LYS A 456 -6.57 9.73 -28.32
CA LYS A 456 -5.53 10.34 -29.17
C LYS A 456 -4.20 10.32 -28.44
N TYR A 457 -3.20 9.71 -29.07
CA TYR A 457 -1.81 9.80 -28.65
C TYR A 457 -1.21 11.12 -29.16
N MET A 458 -0.34 11.72 -28.40
CA MET A 458 0.27 13.00 -28.76
C MET A 458 1.70 12.79 -29.24
N VAL A 459 1.96 13.05 -30.51
CA VAL A 459 3.34 13.17 -31.03
C VAL A 459 3.91 14.48 -30.51
N THR A 460 4.85 14.41 -29.59
CA THR A 460 5.49 15.57 -28.98
C THR A 460 6.74 15.99 -29.74
N GLU A 461 7.42 15.01 -30.37
CA GLU A 461 8.58 15.20 -31.22
C GLU A 461 8.50 14.27 -32.44
N GLU A 462 8.66 14.83 -33.62
CA GLU A 462 8.71 14.10 -34.87
C GLU A 462 10.09 13.43 -35.09
N GLY A 463 10.10 12.30 -35.80
CA GLY A 463 11.30 11.56 -36.16
C GLY A 463 10.98 10.43 -37.12
N GLU A 464 11.98 9.63 -37.47
CA GLU A 464 11.91 8.53 -38.42
C GLU A 464 12.51 7.25 -37.80
N GLU A 465 12.30 6.11 -38.45
CA GLU A 465 12.81 4.78 -38.07
C GLU A 465 12.34 4.21 -36.73
N VAL A 466 12.35 5.01 -35.64
CA VAL A 466 11.99 4.58 -34.28
C VAL A 466 10.89 5.47 -33.71
N ALA A 467 9.81 4.89 -33.25
CA ALA A 467 8.78 5.59 -32.50
C ALA A 467 8.79 5.14 -31.03
N ILE A 468 9.06 6.10 -30.10
CA ILE A 468 9.08 5.86 -28.66
C ILE A 468 7.73 6.27 -28.08
N LEU A 469 6.94 5.28 -27.63
CA LEU A 469 5.68 5.48 -26.92
C LEU A 469 5.98 5.44 -25.42
N ALA A 470 6.15 6.61 -24.79
CA ALA A 470 6.56 6.73 -23.40
C ALA A 470 5.39 7.13 -22.51
N LEU A 471 4.97 6.22 -21.62
CA LEU A 471 3.73 6.32 -20.87
C LEU A 471 3.97 6.93 -19.46
N GLY A 472 3.14 7.91 -19.11
CA GLY A 472 3.05 8.45 -17.75
C GLY A 472 4.41 8.93 -17.20
N SER A 473 4.83 8.41 -16.05
CA SER A 473 6.09 8.81 -15.39
C SER A 473 7.34 8.46 -16.21
N PHE A 474 7.25 7.49 -17.13
CA PHE A 474 8.36 7.13 -18.03
C PHE A 474 8.47 8.03 -19.27
N TYR A 475 7.62 9.06 -19.38
CA TYR A 475 7.76 10.03 -20.46
C TYR A 475 9.12 10.75 -20.43
N GLN A 476 9.61 11.13 -19.24
CA GLN A 476 10.92 11.76 -19.09
C GLN A 476 12.07 10.81 -19.45
N LEU A 477 11.93 9.52 -19.11
CA LEU A 477 12.85 8.49 -19.57
C LEU A 477 12.86 8.42 -21.11
N GLY A 478 11.71 8.53 -21.76
CA GLY A 478 11.59 8.62 -23.22
C GLY A 478 12.31 9.83 -23.81
N VAL A 479 12.25 11.00 -23.15
CA VAL A 479 13.01 12.20 -23.55
C VAL A 479 14.52 11.92 -23.51
N GLU A 480 15.02 11.34 -22.41
CA GLU A 480 16.45 11.03 -22.25
C GLU A 480 16.95 10.01 -23.27
N VAL A 481 16.18 8.95 -23.52
CA VAL A 481 16.49 7.94 -24.54
C VAL A 481 16.55 8.57 -25.93
N ARG A 482 15.58 9.41 -26.28
CA ARG A 482 15.55 10.12 -27.55
C ARG A 482 16.78 11.00 -27.75
N GLU A 483 17.20 11.77 -26.75
CA GLU A 483 18.39 12.61 -26.85
C GLU A 483 19.69 11.78 -27.03
N LYS A 484 19.77 10.60 -26.39
CA LYS A 484 20.91 9.69 -26.60
C LYS A 484 20.89 9.07 -28.01
N LEU A 485 19.73 8.68 -28.53
CA LEU A 485 19.58 8.22 -29.91
C LEU A 485 19.96 9.31 -30.93
N LYS A 486 19.54 10.56 -30.68
CA LYS A 486 19.92 11.71 -31.51
C LYS A 486 21.42 11.92 -31.53
N ALA A 487 22.10 11.80 -30.38
CA ALA A 487 23.55 11.85 -30.30
C ALA A 487 24.24 10.72 -31.08
N ALA A 488 23.58 9.59 -31.27
CA ALA A 488 24.00 8.44 -32.09
C ALA A 488 23.57 8.58 -33.58
N GLY A 489 22.95 9.69 -33.98
CA GLY A 489 22.52 9.96 -35.37
C GLY A 489 21.13 9.35 -35.71
N ILE A 490 20.35 8.96 -34.73
CA ILE A 490 19.00 8.38 -34.91
C ILE A 490 17.96 9.38 -34.43
N HIS A 491 17.11 9.85 -35.33
CA HIS A 491 16.05 10.83 -35.03
C HIS A 491 14.71 10.13 -34.75
N ALA A 492 14.53 9.69 -33.50
CA ALA A 492 13.31 9.00 -33.09
C ALA A 492 12.13 9.96 -32.84
N SER A 493 10.91 9.54 -33.18
CA SER A 493 9.68 10.18 -32.71
C SER A 493 9.47 9.91 -31.22
N LEU A 494 8.98 10.92 -30.47
CA LEU A 494 8.54 10.78 -29.09
C LEU A 494 7.03 11.00 -28.99
N ILE A 495 6.33 10.08 -28.38
CA ILE A 495 4.86 10.02 -28.33
C ILE A 495 4.43 9.84 -26.88
N ASN A 496 3.52 10.72 -26.40
CA ASN A 496 2.77 10.50 -25.18
C ASN A 496 1.48 9.74 -25.49
N PRO A 497 1.36 8.45 -25.17
CA PRO A 497 0.14 7.69 -25.43
C PRO A 497 -0.99 8.05 -24.47
N LEU A 498 -0.72 8.50 -23.26
CA LEU A 498 -1.64 8.86 -22.19
C LEU A 498 -2.57 7.71 -21.77
N TYR A 499 -3.24 7.03 -22.71
CA TYR A 499 -4.21 5.96 -22.47
C TYR A 499 -3.48 4.62 -22.26
N ILE A 500 -3.67 4.04 -21.07
CA ILE A 500 -3.03 2.77 -20.70
C ILE A 500 -3.70 1.57 -21.41
N ASN A 501 -5.05 1.59 -21.48
CA ASN A 501 -5.85 0.46 -21.93
C ASN A 501 -6.60 0.69 -23.25
N LYS A 502 -6.28 1.77 -23.98
CA LYS A 502 -6.89 2.09 -25.27
C LYS A 502 -5.84 2.46 -26.29
N LYS A 503 -6.09 2.16 -27.55
CA LYS A 503 -5.18 2.38 -28.68
C LYS A 503 -5.66 3.52 -29.58
N ASP A 504 -4.77 4.39 -29.99
CA ASP A 504 -4.97 5.30 -31.12
C ASP A 504 -4.58 4.56 -32.42
N GLU A 505 -5.52 3.78 -32.97
CA GLU A 505 -5.28 2.98 -34.17
C GLU A 505 -4.89 3.84 -35.36
N THR A 506 -5.39 5.07 -35.46
CA THR A 506 -5.05 6.00 -36.56
C THR A 506 -3.58 6.35 -36.51
N LEU A 507 -3.05 6.72 -35.33
CA LEU A 507 -1.64 7.02 -35.18
C LEU A 507 -0.78 5.76 -35.40
N LEU A 508 -1.15 4.63 -34.77
CA LEU A 508 -0.39 3.38 -34.89
C LEU A 508 -0.27 2.92 -36.36
N GLU A 509 -1.35 3.05 -37.16
CA GLU A 509 -1.27 2.78 -38.61
C GLU A 509 -0.35 3.75 -39.35
N SER A 510 -0.34 5.03 -38.98
CA SER A 510 0.51 6.03 -39.63
C SER A 510 2.00 5.78 -39.36
N LEU A 511 2.36 5.24 -38.20
CA LEU A 511 3.75 4.91 -37.87
C LEU A 511 4.39 3.90 -38.80
N LYS A 512 3.60 3.01 -39.44
CA LYS A 512 4.09 2.00 -40.38
C LYS A 512 4.73 2.60 -41.64
N LYS A 513 4.50 3.85 -41.94
CA LYS A 513 5.03 4.50 -43.16
C LYS A 513 6.50 4.90 -43.02
N GLU A 514 6.91 5.34 -41.86
CA GLU A 514 8.22 5.97 -41.63
C GLU A 514 9.03 5.28 -40.51
N HIS A 515 8.40 4.40 -39.74
CA HIS A 515 9.03 3.69 -38.65
C HIS A 515 9.09 2.18 -38.89
N ARG A 516 10.15 1.55 -38.43
CA ARG A 516 10.35 0.09 -38.48
C ARG A 516 10.42 -0.55 -37.10
N LEU A 517 10.53 0.29 -36.05
CA LEU A 517 10.59 -0.12 -34.65
C LEU A 517 9.69 0.80 -33.79
N VAL A 518 8.79 0.20 -33.05
CA VAL A 518 8.05 0.84 -31.97
C VAL A 518 8.66 0.41 -30.64
N VAL A 519 8.99 1.35 -29.79
CA VAL A 519 9.49 1.12 -28.43
C VAL A 519 8.44 1.59 -27.44
N THR A 520 7.96 0.72 -26.56
CA THR A 520 7.07 1.13 -25.48
C THR A 520 7.85 1.26 -24.18
N LEU A 521 7.63 2.37 -23.45
CA LEU A 521 8.19 2.59 -22.12
C LEU A 521 7.02 2.69 -21.13
N GLU A 522 6.96 1.77 -20.17
CA GLU A 522 5.94 1.73 -19.13
C GLU A 522 6.55 1.44 -17.76
N ASP A 523 6.09 2.13 -16.73
CA ASP A 523 6.52 1.96 -15.34
C ASP A 523 5.65 0.96 -14.57
N GLY A 524 5.25 -0.11 -15.24
CA GLY A 524 4.50 -1.27 -14.76
C GLY A 524 5.18 -2.58 -15.15
N ILE A 525 4.55 -3.71 -14.80
CA ILE A 525 5.00 -5.03 -15.26
C ILE A 525 4.69 -5.19 -16.75
N LEU A 526 5.62 -5.82 -17.50
CA LEU A 526 5.44 -6.06 -18.95
C LEU A 526 4.28 -6.99 -19.25
N GLN A 527 4.07 -8.01 -18.43
CA GLN A 527 3.03 -9.00 -18.65
C GLN A 527 1.64 -8.38 -18.48
N GLY A 528 0.88 -8.29 -19.56
CA GLY A 528 -0.46 -7.68 -19.56
C GLY A 528 -0.48 -6.15 -19.46
N GLY A 529 0.68 -5.50 -19.50
CA GLY A 529 0.82 -4.05 -19.49
C GLY A 529 0.55 -3.39 -20.86
N PHE A 530 0.83 -2.09 -20.95
CA PHE A 530 0.64 -1.27 -22.15
C PHE A 530 1.39 -1.82 -23.37
N GLY A 531 2.67 -2.18 -23.20
CA GLY A 531 3.50 -2.72 -24.27
C GLY A 531 2.96 -4.03 -24.83
N SER A 532 2.36 -4.88 -23.99
CA SER A 532 1.69 -6.11 -24.45
C SER A 532 0.54 -5.82 -25.41
N MET A 533 -0.25 -4.77 -25.15
CA MET A 533 -1.35 -4.33 -26.04
C MET A 533 -0.82 -3.82 -27.38
N ILE A 534 0.29 -3.08 -27.38
CA ILE A 534 0.92 -2.58 -28.61
C ILE A 534 1.54 -3.72 -29.41
N SER A 535 2.22 -4.68 -28.75
CA SER A 535 2.75 -5.88 -29.42
C SER A 535 1.65 -6.71 -30.05
N GLN A 536 0.51 -6.89 -29.37
CA GLN A 536 -0.65 -7.58 -29.93
C GLN A 536 -1.20 -6.88 -31.17
N TYR A 537 -1.24 -5.54 -31.17
CA TYR A 537 -1.70 -4.76 -32.32
C TYR A 537 -0.84 -5.02 -33.56
N TYR A 538 0.49 -5.06 -33.42
CA TYR A 538 1.42 -5.27 -34.53
C TYR A 538 1.76 -6.76 -34.78
N SER A 539 1.11 -7.71 -34.11
CA SER A 539 1.48 -9.14 -34.14
C SER A 539 1.48 -9.79 -35.53
N LEU A 540 0.69 -9.28 -36.48
CA LEU A 540 0.62 -9.74 -37.87
C LEU A 540 1.34 -8.80 -38.84
N ASP A 541 2.07 -7.82 -38.34
CA ASP A 541 2.73 -6.76 -39.09
C ASP A 541 4.25 -6.99 -39.19
N LYS A 542 4.92 -6.26 -40.10
CA LYS A 542 6.39 -6.23 -40.16
C LYS A 542 7.02 -5.28 -39.11
N MET A 543 6.20 -4.49 -38.42
CA MET A 543 6.65 -3.59 -37.39
C MET A 543 7.26 -4.37 -36.23
N LYS A 544 8.54 -4.11 -35.92
CA LYS A 544 9.18 -4.64 -34.72
C LYS A 544 8.66 -3.85 -33.49
N VAL A 545 8.43 -4.53 -32.37
CA VAL A 545 8.04 -3.88 -31.12
C VAL A 545 9.01 -4.28 -30.01
N LEU A 546 9.61 -3.30 -29.34
CA LEU A 546 10.46 -3.48 -28.17
C LEU A 546 9.70 -2.95 -26.94
N ASN A 547 9.30 -3.83 -26.05
CA ASN A 547 8.65 -3.44 -24.80
C ASN A 547 9.68 -3.27 -23.67
N LYS A 548 9.61 -2.14 -22.99
CA LYS A 548 10.43 -1.79 -21.83
C LYS A 548 9.55 -1.51 -20.63
N GLY A 549 9.71 -2.30 -19.58
CA GLY A 549 9.00 -2.25 -18.32
C GLY A 549 9.58 -3.29 -17.36
N PHE A 550 8.97 -3.52 -16.22
CA PHE A 550 9.48 -4.45 -15.22
C PHE A 550 9.10 -5.90 -15.53
N PHE A 551 10.07 -6.80 -15.45
CA PHE A 551 9.89 -8.23 -15.73
C PHE A 551 10.54 -9.14 -14.69
N LYS A 552 11.42 -8.61 -13.86
CA LYS A 552 12.06 -9.37 -12.78
C LYS A 552 11.17 -9.45 -11.54
N ALA A 553 11.39 -10.49 -10.74
CA ALA A 553 10.77 -10.61 -9.43
C ALA A 553 11.09 -9.38 -8.58
N ILE A 554 10.07 -8.89 -7.88
CA ILE A 554 10.19 -7.70 -7.04
C ILE A 554 10.82 -8.11 -5.71
N PRO A 555 11.95 -7.49 -5.31
CA PRO A 555 12.57 -7.76 -4.03
C PRO A 555 11.72 -7.25 -2.86
N SER A 556 11.86 -7.87 -1.68
CA SER A 556 11.20 -7.44 -0.44
C SER A 556 11.59 -6.02 0.01
N SER A 557 12.72 -5.51 -0.47
CA SER A 557 13.16 -4.12 -0.39
C SER A 557 14.12 -3.85 -1.53
N TYR A 558 14.06 -2.65 -2.13
CA TYR A 558 14.94 -2.30 -3.26
C TYR A 558 15.22 -0.79 -3.33
N VAL A 559 16.33 -0.44 -3.98
CA VAL A 559 16.64 0.92 -4.41
C VAL A 559 16.10 1.08 -5.84
N PRO A 560 15.24 2.07 -6.14
CA PRO A 560 14.60 2.20 -7.46
C PRO A 560 15.56 2.20 -8.64
N GLU A 561 16.68 2.94 -8.57
CA GLU A 561 17.67 2.99 -9.64
C GLU A 561 18.35 1.63 -9.91
N GLU A 562 18.64 0.87 -8.85
CA GLU A 562 19.24 -0.46 -8.98
C GLU A 562 18.26 -1.44 -9.61
N PHE A 563 17.01 -1.40 -9.16
CA PHE A 563 15.95 -2.24 -9.72
C PHE A 563 15.63 -1.88 -11.19
N MET A 564 15.66 -0.60 -11.56
CA MET A 564 15.59 -0.18 -12.96
C MET A 564 16.77 -0.71 -13.77
N ARG A 565 17.99 -0.62 -13.24
CA ARG A 565 19.21 -1.15 -13.89
C ARG A 565 19.12 -2.65 -14.16
N GLU A 566 18.64 -3.41 -13.18
CA GLU A 566 18.45 -4.86 -13.31
C GLU A 566 17.40 -5.24 -14.36
N ASN A 567 16.38 -4.40 -14.55
CA ASN A 567 15.36 -4.56 -15.57
C ASN A 567 15.74 -3.91 -16.92
N ARG A 568 16.99 -3.46 -17.09
CA ARG A 568 17.49 -2.78 -18.29
C ARG A 568 16.65 -1.56 -18.68
N LEU A 569 16.28 -0.74 -17.67
CA LEU A 569 15.46 0.46 -17.82
C LEU A 569 16.23 1.78 -17.65
N LEU A 570 17.56 1.74 -17.57
CA LEU A 570 18.34 2.97 -17.61
C LEU A 570 18.40 3.51 -19.07
N PRO A 571 18.48 4.84 -19.27
CA PRO A 571 18.50 5.46 -20.61
C PRO A 571 19.55 4.87 -21.54
N GLU A 572 20.75 4.59 -21.01
CA GLU A 572 21.86 3.98 -21.76
C GLU A 572 21.50 2.58 -22.26
N GLN A 573 20.97 1.74 -21.37
CA GLN A 573 20.63 0.35 -21.67
C GLN A 573 19.51 0.25 -22.72
N ILE A 574 18.50 1.12 -22.61
CA ILE A 574 17.40 1.18 -23.59
C ILE A 574 17.94 1.63 -24.93
N THR A 575 18.82 2.65 -24.95
CA THR A 575 19.44 3.15 -26.17
C THR A 575 20.28 2.07 -26.86
N GLU A 576 21.08 1.31 -26.10
CA GLU A 576 21.85 0.16 -26.61
C GLU A 576 20.94 -0.87 -27.28
N ASP A 577 19.88 -1.30 -26.57
CA ASP A 577 18.93 -2.31 -27.09
C ASP A 577 18.23 -1.84 -28.39
N ILE A 578 17.87 -0.56 -28.48
CA ILE A 578 17.30 0.03 -29.69
C ILE A 578 18.30 -0.01 -30.85
N ILE A 579 19.54 0.45 -30.62
CA ILE A 579 20.60 0.49 -31.65
C ILE A 579 20.92 -0.93 -32.14
N GLU A 580 20.96 -1.92 -31.27
CA GLU A 580 21.19 -3.32 -31.63
C GLU A 580 20.08 -3.83 -32.58
N LEU A 581 18.80 -3.63 -32.20
CA LEU A 581 17.65 -4.06 -32.98
C LEU A 581 17.54 -3.37 -34.36
N ILE A 582 18.00 -2.12 -34.49
CA ILE A 582 18.00 -1.40 -35.76
C ILE A 582 19.10 -1.91 -36.68
N LYS A 583 20.26 -2.34 -36.13
CA LYS A 583 21.37 -2.89 -36.93
C LYS A 583 21.12 -4.29 -37.46
N GLU A 584 20.24 -5.05 -36.80
CA GLU A 584 19.77 -6.34 -37.28
C GLU A 584 18.88 -6.15 -38.54
N LYS A 585 19.44 -6.43 -39.73
CA LYS A 585 18.77 -6.27 -41.04
C LYS A 585 17.64 -7.28 -41.24
#